data_e1a754cdee8d2516839f239fc2bfa05c
#
_entry.id   e1a754cdee8d2516839f239fc2bfa05c
#
_cell.length_a   1.000
_cell.length_b   1.000
_cell.length_c   1.000
_cell.angle_alpha   90.00
_cell.angle_beta   90.00
_cell.angle_gamma   90.00
#
_symmetry.space_group_name_H-M   'P 1'
#
loop_
_entity.id
_entity.type
_entity.pdbx_description
1 polymer ?
#
loop_
_entity_poly.entity_id
_entity_poly.type
_entity_poly.pdbx_seq_one_letter_code
_entity_poly.pdbx_strand_id
1 'polypeptide(L)'
;KINIKNKFKVAISRQLSAVSLLDIGCGVGDFLLYAKEKGCDITGIEPNNDARKIAEKKLNCKILSPEELQNIPDNAFDVVTMWHVLEHVADLKTEIHHLQRILRKDGRLILALPNHKSYDAEYYKDKWAAYDVPRHLNHLSQTSIRNIFKETKLQLIDTKPLKWDSFYISMLSEQYMNKKNSFIKGLLTGWKSNRKARKSGEWSSL
;
A
#
# COMPACT_ATOMS: atom_id res chain seq x y z
N LYS A 1 -2.82 -7.14 10.14
CA LYS A 1 -3.65 -6.89 8.94
C LYS A 1 -4.31 -5.53 9.10
N ILE A 2 -4.08 -4.62 8.16
CA ILE A 2 -4.83 -3.36 8.10
C ILE A 2 -6.30 -3.73 8.00
N ASN A 3 -7.12 -3.15 8.87
CA ASN A 3 -8.54 -3.43 8.86
C ASN A 3 -9.14 -3.04 7.50
N ILE A 4 -9.71 -4.00 6.76
CA ILE A 4 -10.32 -3.83 5.43
C ILE A 4 -11.31 -2.65 5.41
N LYS A 5 -12.11 -2.49 6.47
CA LYS A 5 -13.03 -1.35 6.61
C LYS A 5 -12.31 0.00 6.61
N ASN A 6 -11.13 0.08 7.23
CA ASN A 6 -10.33 1.30 7.24
C ASN A 6 -9.70 1.57 5.87
N LYS A 7 -9.18 0.54 5.20
CA LYS A 7 -8.72 0.65 3.81
C LYS A 7 -9.81 1.24 2.92
N PHE A 8 -11.01 0.67 3.00
CA PHE A 8 -12.16 1.11 2.20
C PHE A 8 -12.54 2.57 2.49
N LYS A 9 -12.61 2.98 3.76
CA LYS A 9 -12.88 4.38 4.15
C LYS A 9 -11.84 5.36 3.61
N VAL A 10 -10.58 4.95 3.53
CA VAL A 10 -9.51 5.77 2.94
C VAL A 10 -9.69 5.87 1.44
N ALA A 11 -9.95 4.76 0.76
CA ALA A 11 -10.10 4.70 -0.68
C ALA A 11 -11.36 5.43 -1.17
N ILE A 12 -12.50 5.23 -0.48
CA ILE A 12 -13.81 5.75 -0.91
C ILE A 12 -14.36 6.67 0.18
N SER A 13 -13.96 7.93 0.13
CA SER A 13 -14.39 8.97 1.09
C SER A 13 -15.69 9.68 0.71
N ARG A 14 -16.25 9.45 -0.47
CA ARG A 14 -17.52 10.01 -0.94
C ARG A 14 -18.46 8.89 -1.36
N GLN A 15 -19.75 9.07 -1.11
CA GLN A 15 -20.82 8.20 -1.58
C GLN A 15 -20.99 8.42 -3.10
N LEU A 16 -20.21 7.67 -3.90
CA LEU A 16 -20.38 7.62 -5.35
C LEU A 16 -21.17 6.36 -5.67
N SER A 17 -22.23 6.47 -6.43
CA SER A 17 -22.88 5.32 -7.07
C SER A 17 -21.90 4.73 -8.10
N ALA A 18 -21.67 3.42 -8.05
CA ALA A 18 -20.88 2.67 -9.02
C ALA A 18 -19.44 3.18 -9.22
N VAL A 19 -18.64 3.17 -8.13
CA VAL A 19 -17.19 3.48 -8.20
C VAL A 19 -16.46 2.33 -8.90
N SER A 20 -15.74 2.61 -10.00
CA SER A 20 -14.81 1.67 -10.59
C SER A 20 -13.47 1.68 -9.83
N LEU A 21 -13.13 0.52 -9.25
CA LEU A 21 -11.98 0.35 -8.36
C LEU A 21 -11.03 -0.73 -8.88
N LEU A 22 -9.76 -0.38 -9.02
CA LEU A 22 -8.66 -1.32 -9.27
C LEU A 22 -7.83 -1.48 -7.99
N ASP A 23 -7.56 -2.73 -7.59
CA ASP A 23 -6.60 -3.05 -6.53
C ASP A 23 -5.42 -3.82 -7.12
N ILE A 24 -4.24 -3.20 -7.13
CA ILE A 24 -3.00 -3.81 -7.63
C ILE A 24 -2.30 -4.50 -6.45
N GLY A 25 -1.95 -5.78 -6.63
CA GLY A 25 -1.49 -6.65 -5.55
C GLY A 25 -2.65 -7.08 -4.65
N CYS A 26 -3.78 -7.44 -5.24
CA CYS A 26 -5.02 -7.71 -4.48
C CYS A 26 -4.97 -8.99 -3.62
N GLY A 27 -3.91 -9.80 -3.74
CA GLY A 27 -3.76 -11.05 -3.03
C GLY A 27 -4.91 -12.01 -3.28
N VAL A 28 -5.47 -12.56 -2.21
CA VAL A 28 -6.63 -13.46 -2.28
C VAL A 28 -7.99 -12.73 -2.37
N GLY A 29 -7.99 -11.42 -2.66
CA GLY A 29 -9.17 -10.65 -2.98
C GLY A 29 -10.04 -10.20 -1.80
N ASP A 30 -9.55 -10.22 -0.57
CA ASP A 30 -10.36 -9.85 0.62
C ASP A 30 -10.84 -8.39 0.58
N PHE A 31 -9.98 -7.47 0.16
CA PHE A 31 -10.34 -6.05 0.04
C PHE A 31 -11.34 -5.82 -1.10
N LEU A 32 -11.12 -6.46 -2.25
CA LEU A 32 -12.01 -6.38 -3.39
C LEU A 32 -13.40 -6.98 -3.09
N LEU A 33 -13.47 -8.09 -2.33
CA LEU A 33 -14.74 -8.65 -1.91
C LEU A 33 -15.55 -7.64 -1.10
N TYR A 34 -14.91 -7.00 -0.13
CA TYR A 34 -15.55 -5.97 0.68
C TYR A 34 -15.99 -4.76 -0.16
N ALA A 35 -15.17 -4.33 -1.12
CA ALA A 35 -15.51 -3.23 -2.04
C ALA A 35 -16.73 -3.60 -2.92
N LYS A 36 -16.76 -4.83 -3.45
CA LYS A 36 -17.88 -5.36 -4.23
C LYS A 36 -19.19 -5.38 -3.44
N GLU A 37 -19.14 -5.84 -2.18
CA GLU A 37 -20.30 -5.81 -1.26
C GLU A 37 -20.79 -4.39 -0.96
N LYS A 38 -19.95 -3.38 -1.17
CA LYS A 38 -20.30 -1.96 -1.05
C LYS A 38 -20.73 -1.31 -2.36
N GLY A 39 -20.91 -2.10 -3.42
CA GLY A 39 -21.41 -1.64 -4.70
C GLY A 39 -20.36 -1.08 -5.66
N CYS A 40 -19.06 -1.34 -5.40
CA CYS A 40 -18.02 -0.98 -6.36
C CYS A 40 -17.98 -1.97 -7.54
N ASP A 41 -17.69 -1.45 -8.73
CA ASP A 41 -17.23 -2.23 -9.85
C ASP A 41 -15.73 -2.50 -9.66
N ILE A 42 -15.35 -3.77 -9.52
CA ILE A 42 -14.02 -4.16 -9.06
C ILE A 42 -13.19 -4.79 -10.17
N THR A 43 -11.90 -4.45 -10.17
CA THR A 43 -10.86 -5.13 -10.95
C THR A 43 -9.67 -5.41 -10.02
N GLY A 44 -9.02 -6.55 -10.18
CA GLY A 44 -7.83 -6.93 -9.41
C GLY A 44 -6.66 -7.27 -10.32
N ILE A 45 -5.45 -6.93 -9.88
CA ILE A 45 -4.20 -7.41 -10.44
C ILE A 45 -3.42 -8.12 -9.33
N GLU A 46 -2.88 -9.32 -9.61
CA GLU A 46 -2.11 -10.08 -8.63
C GLU A 46 -1.01 -10.90 -9.34
N PRO A 47 0.28 -10.74 -8.97
CA PRO A 47 1.37 -11.50 -9.61
C PRO A 47 1.36 -12.99 -9.28
N ASN A 48 0.94 -13.37 -8.07
CA ASN A 48 0.95 -14.77 -7.65
C ASN A 48 -0.23 -15.54 -8.22
N ASN A 49 0.04 -16.55 -9.06
CA ASN A 49 -0.97 -17.33 -9.75
C ASN A 49 -1.94 -18.07 -8.81
N ASP A 50 -1.47 -18.59 -7.69
CA ASP A 50 -2.33 -19.30 -6.73
C ASP A 50 -3.24 -18.33 -5.97
N ALA A 51 -2.73 -17.17 -5.60
CA ALA A 51 -3.54 -16.10 -5.02
C ALA A 51 -4.60 -15.60 -6.00
N ARG A 52 -4.25 -15.43 -7.31
CA ARG A 52 -5.22 -15.09 -8.38
C ARG A 52 -6.37 -16.08 -8.44
N LYS A 53 -6.08 -17.38 -8.54
CA LYS A 53 -7.11 -18.43 -8.58
C LYS A 53 -8.05 -18.40 -7.38
N ILE A 54 -7.50 -18.15 -6.18
CA ILE A 54 -8.31 -18.02 -4.97
C ILE A 54 -9.21 -16.78 -5.06
N ALA A 55 -8.64 -15.65 -5.49
CA ALA A 55 -9.39 -14.40 -5.65
C ALA A 55 -10.48 -14.52 -6.73
N GLU A 56 -10.18 -15.11 -7.87
CA GLU A 56 -11.15 -15.35 -8.96
C GLU A 56 -12.36 -16.18 -8.49
N LYS A 57 -12.09 -17.28 -7.79
CA LYS A 57 -13.14 -18.12 -7.20
C LYS A 57 -13.97 -17.34 -6.17
N LYS A 58 -13.33 -16.54 -5.32
CA LYS A 58 -13.99 -15.76 -4.28
C LYS A 58 -14.86 -14.64 -4.84
N LEU A 59 -14.36 -13.94 -5.85
CA LEU A 59 -14.97 -12.74 -6.42
C LEU A 59 -15.90 -13.05 -7.59
N ASN A 60 -15.83 -14.28 -8.13
CA ASN A 60 -16.51 -14.69 -9.35
C ASN A 60 -16.24 -13.71 -10.51
N CYS A 61 -14.98 -13.34 -10.71
CA CYS A 61 -14.52 -12.51 -11.83
C CYS A 61 -13.03 -12.81 -12.10
N LYS A 62 -12.58 -12.47 -13.32
CA LYS A 62 -11.17 -12.60 -13.70
C LYS A 62 -10.30 -11.65 -12.88
N ILE A 63 -9.15 -12.12 -12.41
CA ILE A 63 -8.07 -11.32 -11.85
C ILE A 63 -6.91 -11.27 -12.83
N LEU A 64 -6.45 -10.07 -13.14
CA LEU A 64 -5.44 -9.82 -14.15
C LEU A 64 -4.03 -10.17 -13.62
N SER A 65 -3.13 -10.49 -14.54
CA SER A 65 -1.70 -10.54 -14.27
C SER A 65 -1.07 -9.13 -14.39
N PRO A 66 0.13 -8.87 -13.82
CA PRO A 66 0.78 -7.58 -13.95
C PRO A 66 1.01 -7.12 -15.39
N GLU A 67 1.28 -8.05 -16.31
CA GLU A 67 1.52 -7.78 -17.73
C GLU A 67 0.27 -7.23 -18.43
N GLU A 68 -0.92 -7.51 -17.90
CA GLU A 68 -2.18 -7.04 -18.46
C GLU A 68 -2.47 -5.57 -18.08
N LEU A 69 -1.73 -4.97 -17.13
CA LEU A 69 -1.87 -3.55 -16.76
C LEU A 69 -1.75 -2.61 -17.97
N GLN A 70 -0.82 -2.90 -18.87
CA GLN A 70 -0.61 -2.12 -20.09
C GLN A 70 -1.82 -2.11 -21.03
N ASN A 71 -2.67 -3.15 -20.98
CA ASN A 71 -3.84 -3.32 -21.85
C ASN A 71 -5.11 -2.65 -21.27
N ILE A 72 -5.04 -2.15 -20.03
CA ILE A 72 -6.15 -1.42 -19.42
C ILE A 72 -6.35 -0.11 -20.17
N PRO A 73 -7.58 0.26 -20.53
CA PRO A 73 -7.88 1.52 -21.22
C PRO A 73 -7.51 2.75 -20.36
N ASP A 74 -7.27 3.87 -21.04
CA ASP A 74 -7.10 5.16 -20.38
C ASP A 74 -8.38 5.59 -19.65
N ASN A 75 -8.22 6.27 -18.51
CA ASN A 75 -9.34 6.79 -17.72
C ASN A 75 -10.40 5.74 -17.33
N ALA A 76 -9.96 4.53 -17.01
CA ALA A 76 -10.84 3.41 -16.68
C ALA A 76 -11.37 3.48 -15.23
N PHE A 77 -10.58 3.97 -14.26
CA PHE A 77 -10.88 3.83 -12.85
C PHE A 77 -11.06 5.17 -12.12
N ASP A 78 -12.03 5.18 -11.20
CA ASP A 78 -12.23 6.26 -10.23
C ASP A 78 -11.22 6.15 -9.07
N VAL A 79 -10.86 4.91 -8.70
CA VAL A 79 -9.93 4.64 -7.59
C VAL A 79 -8.97 3.52 -7.99
N VAL A 80 -7.68 3.76 -7.77
CA VAL A 80 -6.64 2.73 -7.86
C VAL A 80 -5.96 2.60 -6.50
N THR A 81 -5.81 1.38 -6.00
CA THR A 81 -5.16 1.10 -4.70
C THR A 81 -3.95 0.19 -4.85
N MET A 82 -2.90 0.47 -4.08
CA MET A 82 -1.71 -0.38 -3.92
C MET A 82 -1.35 -0.45 -2.44
N TRP A 83 -1.59 -1.59 -1.81
CA TRP A 83 -1.37 -1.80 -0.38
C TRP A 83 -0.08 -2.58 -0.14
N HIS A 84 1.03 -1.89 0.08
CA HIS A 84 2.37 -2.48 0.21
C HIS A 84 2.76 -3.24 -1.07
N VAL A 85 2.76 -2.54 -2.18
CA VAL A 85 3.07 -3.08 -3.51
C VAL A 85 4.13 -2.25 -4.24
N LEU A 86 4.05 -0.92 -4.16
CA LEU A 86 4.92 -0.04 -4.95
C LEU A 86 6.41 -0.22 -4.58
N GLU A 87 6.71 -0.61 -3.36
CA GLU A 87 8.06 -0.94 -2.90
C GLU A 87 8.69 -2.15 -3.61
N HIS A 88 7.86 -3.02 -4.21
CA HIS A 88 8.30 -4.20 -4.96
C HIS A 88 8.47 -3.94 -6.46
N VAL A 89 8.05 -2.79 -6.96
CA VAL A 89 8.06 -2.46 -8.40
C VAL A 89 9.49 -2.12 -8.84
N ALA A 90 9.98 -2.79 -9.89
CA ALA A 90 11.34 -2.58 -10.39
C ALA A 90 11.47 -1.24 -11.14
N ASP A 91 10.50 -0.90 -12.00
CA ASP A 91 10.47 0.34 -12.75
C ASP A 91 9.32 1.25 -12.27
N LEU A 92 9.63 2.05 -11.25
CA LEU A 92 8.70 3.00 -10.67
C LEU A 92 8.18 4.03 -11.68
N LYS A 93 9.02 4.45 -12.61
CA LYS A 93 8.65 5.49 -13.59
C LYS A 93 7.57 4.98 -14.53
N THR A 94 7.78 3.83 -15.11
CA THR A 94 6.80 3.17 -16.00
C THR A 94 5.51 2.85 -15.25
N GLU A 95 5.61 2.32 -14.02
CA GLU A 95 4.43 2.01 -13.20
C GLU A 95 3.59 3.26 -12.90
N ILE A 96 4.21 4.34 -12.46
CA ILE A 96 3.50 5.62 -12.19
C ILE A 96 2.85 6.19 -13.45
N HIS A 97 3.49 6.03 -14.61
CA HIS A 97 2.86 6.41 -15.89
C HIS A 97 1.61 5.59 -16.18
N HIS A 98 1.64 4.27 -15.97
CA HIS A 98 0.46 3.42 -16.11
C HIS A 98 -0.64 3.82 -15.13
N LEU A 99 -0.30 4.03 -13.85
CA LEU A 99 -1.27 4.47 -12.84
C LEU A 99 -1.94 5.79 -13.20
N GLN A 100 -1.15 6.78 -13.67
CA GLN A 100 -1.70 8.06 -14.13
C GLN A 100 -2.64 7.88 -15.33
N ARG A 101 -2.27 7.05 -16.31
CA ARG A 101 -3.01 6.83 -17.54
C ARG A 101 -4.40 6.20 -17.30
N ILE A 102 -4.44 5.19 -16.43
CA ILE A 102 -5.68 4.43 -16.15
C ILE A 102 -6.64 5.15 -15.20
N LEU A 103 -6.16 6.13 -14.44
CA LEU A 103 -7.00 6.96 -13.58
C LEU A 103 -7.82 7.97 -14.37
N ARG A 104 -9.08 8.12 -14.01
CA ARG A 104 -9.93 9.23 -14.49
C ARG A 104 -9.38 10.57 -14.03
N LYS A 105 -9.82 11.65 -14.68
CA LYS A 105 -9.37 13.04 -14.40
C LYS A 105 -9.43 13.42 -12.92
N ASP A 106 -10.49 13.01 -12.22
CA ASP A 106 -10.71 13.26 -10.78
C ASP A 106 -10.51 11.99 -9.94
N GLY A 107 -9.86 10.98 -10.52
CA GLY A 107 -9.59 9.68 -9.90
C GLY A 107 -8.57 9.81 -8.78
N ARG A 108 -8.56 8.81 -7.89
CA ARG A 108 -7.69 8.78 -6.71
C ARG A 108 -6.74 7.59 -6.75
N LEU A 109 -5.46 7.87 -6.56
CA LEU A 109 -4.45 6.86 -6.29
C LEU A 109 -4.22 6.77 -4.78
N ILE A 110 -4.36 5.58 -4.22
CA ILE A 110 -4.10 5.29 -2.80
C ILE A 110 -2.88 4.37 -2.72
N LEU A 111 -1.83 4.84 -2.10
CA LEU A 111 -0.60 4.09 -1.88
C LEU A 111 -0.40 3.86 -0.39
N ALA A 112 -0.19 2.62 0.03
CA ALA A 112 0.31 2.33 1.37
C ALA A 112 1.75 1.81 1.25
N LEU A 113 2.67 2.43 1.98
CA LEU A 113 4.11 2.21 1.85
C LEU A 113 4.81 2.21 3.21
N PRO A 114 5.83 1.37 3.43
CA PRO A 114 6.77 1.57 4.51
C PRO A 114 7.55 2.88 4.32
N ASN A 115 7.79 3.59 5.41
CA ASN A 115 8.49 4.87 5.37
C ASN A 115 9.86 4.78 6.07
N HIS A 116 10.93 4.76 5.29
CA HIS A 116 12.30 4.66 5.81
C HIS A 116 12.76 5.89 6.62
N LYS A 117 11.98 6.98 6.64
CA LYS A 117 12.21 8.18 7.46
C LYS A 117 11.57 8.09 8.85
N SER A 118 10.90 7.01 9.17
CA SER A 118 10.25 6.81 10.46
C SER A 118 11.26 6.62 11.60
N TYR A 119 10.80 6.89 12.83
CA TYR A 119 11.65 6.68 14.01
C TYR A 119 12.09 5.23 14.20
N ASP A 120 11.23 4.27 13.96
CA ASP A 120 11.58 2.85 14.07
C ASP A 120 12.59 2.43 12.99
N ALA A 121 12.54 2.99 11.77
CA ALA A 121 13.57 2.79 10.77
C ALA A 121 14.93 3.34 11.23
N GLU A 122 14.95 4.56 11.78
CA GLU A 122 16.16 5.16 12.36
C GLU A 122 16.72 4.35 13.53
N TYR A 123 15.83 3.84 14.41
CA TYR A 123 16.21 3.07 15.59
C TYR A 123 16.79 1.69 15.26
N TYR A 124 16.15 0.94 14.33
CA TYR A 124 16.57 -0.42 13.96
C TYR A 124 17.65 -0.46 12.89
N LYS A 125 17.86 0.63 12.16
CA LYS A 125 18.87 0.74 11.08
C LYS A 125 18.75 -0.42 10.09
N ASP A 126 19.86 -1.13 9.83
CA ASP A 126 19.94 -2.30 8.94
C ASP A 126 19.04 -3.49 9.36
N LYS A 127 18.58 -3.50 10.60
CA LYS A 127 17.65 -4.53 11.14
C LYS A 127 16.18 -4.12 11.08
N TRP A 128 15.87 -2.98 10.47
CA TRP A 128 14.48 -2.60 10.30
C TRP A 128 13.77 -3.57 9.35
N ALA A 129 12.75 -4.27 9.87
CA ALA A 129 12.10 -5.37 9.16
C ALA A 129 11.43 -4.94 7.84
N ALA A 130 11.02 -3.67 7.74
CA ALA A 130 10.38 -3.17 6.54
C ALA A 130 11.37 -2.79 5.41
N TYR A 131 12.68 -2.94 5.61
CA TYR A 131 13.60 -2.97 4.47
C TYR A 131 13.40 -4.22 3.61
N ASP A 132 13.09 -5.35 4.22
CA ASP A 132 12.70 -6.62 3.56
C ASP A 132 13.50 -6.96 2.29
N VAL A 133 14.81 -6.77 2.33
CA VAL A 133 15.73 -7.02 1.20
C VAL A 133 15.87 -8.54 0.98
N PRO A 134 15.81 -9.04 -0.26
CA PRO A 134 15.77 -8.30 -1.55
C PRO A 134 14.36 -8.07 -2.12
N ARG A 135 13.29 -8.35 -1.38
CA ARG A 135 11.91 -8.24 -1.89
C ARG A 135 11.48 -6.79 -2.10
N HIS A 136 11.83 -5.88 -1.18
CA HIS A 136 11.62 -4.45 -1.36
C HIS A 136 12.76 -3.87 -2.19
N LEU A 137 12.47 -3.48 -3.41
CA LEU A 137 13.42 -2.88 -4.34
C LEU A 137 13.55 -1.38 -4.11
N ASN A 138 12.54 -0.76 -3.50
CA ASN A 138 12.49 0.67 -3.26
C ASN A 138 12.17 0.98 -1.80
N HIS A 139 13.00 1.84 -1.20
CA HIS A 139 12.75 2.36 0.15
C HIS A 139 12.24 3.80 0.02
N LEU A 140 10.94 3.97 0.17
CA LEU A 140 10.24 5.21 -0.12
C LEU A 140 9.97 6.03 1.15
N SER A 141 9.66 7.30 0.95
CA SER A 141 9.22 8.25 1.98
C SER A 141 8.22 9.21 1.36
N GLN A 142 7.56 10.05 2.18
CA GLN A 142 6.70 11.11 1.65
C GLN A 142 7.45 12.02 0.66
N THR A 143 8.70 12.35 0.95
CA THR A 143 9.54 13.17 0.07
C THR A 143 9.83 12.45 -1.24
N SER A 144 10.13 11.14 -1.19
CA SER A 144 10.33 10.33 -2.39
C SER A 144 9.10 10.36 -3.29
N ILE A 145 7.91 10.12 -2.73
CA ILE A 145 6.65 10.13 -3.48
C ILE A 145 6.36 11.50 -4.07
N ARG A 146 6.55 12.60 -3.30
CA ARG A 146 6.40 13.96 -3.84
C ARG A 146 7.33 14.22 -5.02
N ASN A 147 8.57 13.75 -4.96
CA ASN A 147 9.54 13.93 -6.05
C ASN A 147 9.16 13.09 -7.29
N ILE A 148 8.74 11.85 -7.10
CA ILE A 148 8.26 11.00 -8.20
C ILE A 148 7.06 11.66 -8.90
N PHE A 149 6.13 12.24 -8.14
CA PHE A 149 4.93 12.86 -8.73
C PHE A 149 5.18 14.20 -9.43
N LYS A 150 6.34 14.88 -9.20
CA LYS A 150 6.66 16.13 -9.90
C LYS A 150 6.69 16.02 -11.42
N GLU A 151 7.04 14.84 -11.93
CA GLU A 151 7.08 14.57 -13.38
C GLU A 151 5.75 14.04 -13.93
N THR A 152 4.68 14.09 -13.15
CA THR A 152 3.36 13.57 -13.48
C THR A 152 2.27 14.59 -13.24
N LYS A 153 1.02 14.26 -13.59
CA LYS A 153 -0.16 15.06 -13.24
C LYS A 153 -0.74 14.71 -11.87
N LEU A 154 -0.14 13.73 -11.16
CA LEU A 154 -0.57 13.31 -9.85
C LEU A 154 -0.07 14.29 -8.77
N GLN A 155 -0.90 14.51 -7.75
CA GLN A 155 -0.56 15.38 -6.62
C GLN A 155 -0.82 14.64 -5.31
N LEU A 156 0.13 14.72 -4.37
CA LEU A 156 -0.08 14.19 -3.02
C LEU A 156 -1.03 15.14 -2.26
N ILE A 157 -2.27 14.72 -2.09
CA ILE A 157 -3.34 15.50 -1.45
C ILE A 157 -3.34 15.31 0.07
N ASP A 158 -3.15 14.07 0.53
CA ASP A 158 -3.26 13.72 1.95
C ASP A 158 -2.34 12.55 2.29
N THR A 159 -1.93 12.47 3.55
CA THR A 159 -1.12 11.39 4.09
C THR A 159 -1.75 10.88 5.39
N LYS A 160 -2.11 9.60 5.41
CA LYS A 160 -2.78 8.97 6.56
C LYS A 160 -1.90 7.90 7.20
N PRO A 161 -1.74 7.92 8.53
CA PRO A 161 -0.88 6.96 9.21
C PRO A 161 -1.49 5.58 9.31
N LEU A 162 -0.69 4.56 9.02
CA LEU A 162 -0.99 3.16 9.32
C LEU A 162 -0.40 2.78 10.69
N LYS A 163 -1.02 3.26 11.77
CA LYS A 163 -0.47 3.21 13.14
C LYS A 163 -0.14 1.81 13.66
N TRP A 164 -0.81 0.77 13.17
CA TRP A 164 -0.58 -0.60 13.60
C TRP A 164 0.69 -1.21 13.01
N ASP A 165 1.13 -0.71 11.88
CA ASP A 165 2.31 -1.21 11.17
C ASP A 165 3.58 -0.98 11.99
N SER A 166 3.68 0.15 12.70
CA SER A 166 4.83 0.44 13.57
C SER A 166 5.04 -0.65 14.64
N PHE A 167 3.96 -1.19 15.21
CA PHE A 167 4.05 -2.28 16.18
C PHE A 167 4.51 -3.57 15.53
N TYR A 168 3.89 -3.93 14.40
CA TYR A 168 4.21 -5.14 13.67
C TYR A 168 5.66 -5.14 13.17
N ILE A 169 6.06 -4.05 12.50
CA ILE A 169 7.42 -3.87 11.98
C ILE A 169 8.44 -3.88 13.12
N SER A 170 8.17 -3.19 14.23
CA SER A 170 9.07 -3.19 15.38
C SER A 170 9.22 -4.57 16.03
N MET A 171 8.13 -5.34 16.14
CA MET A 171 8.19 -6.72 16.66
C MET A 171 9.06 -7.62 15.77
N LEU A 172 8.91 -7.54 14.45
CA LEU A 172 9.73 -8.28 13.50
C LEU A 172 11.19 -7.84 13.56
N SER A 173 11.46 -6.53 13.67
CA SER A 173 12.82 -5.99 13.77
C SER A 173 13.53 -6.47 15.04
N GLU A 174 12.83 -6.54 16.18
CA GLU A 174 13.38 -7.14 17.41
C GLU A 174 13.69 -8.64 17.26
N GLN A 175 12.88 -9.37 16.50
CA GLN A 175 13.17 -10.78 16.17
C GLN A 175 14.45 -10.90 15.34
N TYR A 176 14.66 -10.05 14.33
CA TYR A 176 15.89 -10.03 13.52
C TYR A 176 17.14 -9.68 14.35
N MET A 177 16.97 -8.96 15.46
CA MET A 177 18.04 -8.69 16.41
C MET A 177 18.30 -9.82 17.41
N ASN A 178 17.56 -10.96 17.32
CA ASN A 178 17.65 -12.11 18.23
C ASN A 178 17.56 -11.73 19.73
N LYS A 179 16.77 -10.70 20.07
CA LYS A 179 16.66 -10.20 21.45
C LYS A 179 15.59 -10.97 22.24
N LYS A 180 15.95 -11.34 23.48
CA LYS A 180 14.95 -11.80 24.46
C LYS A 180 13.91 -10.70 24.70
N ASN A 181 12.63 -11.10 24.86
CA ASN A 181 11.50 -10.19 25.04
C ASN A 181 11.21 -9.28 23.81
N SER A 182 11.46 -9.79 22.59
CA SER A 182 11.22 -9.08 21.32
C SER A 182 9.81 -8.49 21.22
N PHE A 183 8.80 -9.19 21.72
CA PHE A 183 7.41 -8.72 21.70
C PHE A 183 7.21 -7.41 22.49
N ILE A 184 7.62 -7.37 23.76
CA ILE A 184 7.44 -6.19 24.64
C ILE A 184 8.26 -5.00 24.11
N LYS A 185 9.51 -5.26 23.70
CA LYS A 185 10.37 -4.20 23.14
C LYS A 185 9.81 -3.67 21.83
N GLY A 186 9.31 -4.53 20.94
CA GLY A 186 8.67 -4.15 19.71
C GLY A 186 7.43 -3.27 19.94
N LEU A 187 6.58 -3.63 20.91
CA LEU A 187 5.44 -2.80 21.29
C LEU A 187 5.87 -1.41 21.80
N LEU A 188 6.87 -1.36 22.67
CA LEU A 188 7.38 -0.08 23.19
C LEU A 188 8.00 0.79 22.10
N THR A 189 8.76 0.20 21.17
CA THR A 189 9.36 0.93 20.05
C THR A 189 8.29 1.41 19.07
N GLY A 190 7.32 0.58 18.71
CA GLY A 190 6.19 0.97 17.88
C GLY A 190 5.36 2.11 18.49
N TRP A 191 5.12 2.06 19.81
CA TRP A 191 4.47 3.16 20.52
C TRP A 191 5.30 4.45 20.48
N LYS A 192 6.63 4.37 20.72
CA LYS A 192 7.56 5.51 20.63
C LYS A 192 7.57 6.09 19.21
N SER A 193 7.60 5.21 18.18
CA SER A 193 7.54 5.63 16.78
C SER A 193 6.28 6.43 16.50
N ASN A 194 5.12 5.90 16.86
CA ASN A 194 3.84 6.61 16.70
C ASN A 194 3.79 7.94 17.47
N ARG A 195 4.39 7.99 18.68
CA ARG A 195 4.44 9.23 19.46
C ARG A 195 5.32 10.30 18.80
N LYS A 196 6.49 9.93 18.28
CA LYS A 196 7.38 10.84 17.54
C LYS A 196 6.75 11.29 16.23
N ALA A 197 6.12 10.37 15.51
CA ALA A 197 5.46 10.65 14.25
C ALA A 197 4.32 11.68 14.34
N ARG A 198 3.65 11.79 15.50
CA ARG A 198 2.66 12.87 15.74
C ARG A 198 3.24 14.28 15.60
N LYS A 199 4.55 14.45 15.84
CA LYS A 199 5.24 15.74 15.74
C LYS A 199 5.93 15.92 14.39
N SER A 200 6.56 14.86 13.87
CA SER A 200 7.35 14.93 12.63
C SER A 200 6.52 14.67 11.36
N GLY A 201 5.37 13.98 11.47
CA GLY A 201 4.63 13.47 10.32
C GLY A 201 5.20 12.15 9.75
N GLU A 202 6.37 11.68 10.23
CA GLU A 202 7.07 10.52 9.68
C GLU A 202 6.62 9.23 10.39
N TRP A 203 5.47 8.72 9.98
CA TRP A 203 4.93 7.46 10.46
C TRP A 203 5.66 6.27 9.84
N SER A 204 5.63 5.11 10.51
CA SER A 204 6.28 3.87 10.07
C SER A 204 5.78 3.38 8.71
N SER A 205 4.46 3.53 8.48
CA SER A 205 3.82 3.33 7.18
C SER A 205 2.77 4.41 6.95
N LEU A 206 2.59 4.75 5.69
CA LEU A 206 1.75 5.84 5.22
C LEU A 206 0.78 5.33 4.17
#